data_1abd41c8b738800d87613541de1e0274
#
_entry.id   1abd41c8b738800d87613541de1e0274
#
_cell.length_a   1.000
_cell.length_b   1.000
_cell.length_c   1.000
_cell.angle_alpha   90.00
_cell.angle_beta   90.00
_cell.angle_gamma   90.00
#
_symmetry.space_group_name_H-M   'P 1'
#
loop_
_entity.id
_entity.type
_entity.pdbx_description
1 polymer ?
#
loop_
_entity_poly.entity_id
_entity_poly.type
_entity_poly.pdbx_seq_one_letter_code
_entity_poly.pdbx_strand_id
1 'polypeptide(L)'
;LTGNLSVLDAFLLPSLILSVKIDGAPSIVWGRNPANNKQFVGTKSVFNKKLIKICHSTEDIDKFYTGSLRHILYHCLSYLPITNNIYQGDFIGLGGAKNYRPNTITYKFPEQIDAKLVIAPHTQYHTQTNNLRDAIASPLTNTLESNSFVHYVQPKAYIRAGFGSNYGETFDAFYDTKGWIDWAKRVSQTVQFVDDNKAKKLKINLNYLLREGKDIKPDLFTGLCDTKLIEFWLIVRDIKL
;
A
#
# COMPACT_ATOMS: atom_id res chain seq x y z
N LEU A 1 -0.14 8.87 -15.34
CA LEU A 1 -1.31 9.59 -15.84
C LEU A 1 -0.98 11.04 -16.24
N THR A 2 -0.18 11.75 -15.45
CA THR A 2 0.14 13.17 -15.66
C THR A 2 1.43 13.43 -16.44
N GLY A 3 2.13 12.38 -16.87
CA GLY A 3 3.36 12.50 -17.68
C GLY A 3 4.57 13.01 -16.91
N ASN A 4 4.56 12.96 -15.58
CA ASN A 4 5.77 13.29 -14.82
C ASN A 4 6.81 12.18 -14.99
N LEU A 5 7.77 12.42 -15.91
CA LEU A 5 8.81 11.44 -16.26
C LEU A 5 10.01 11.47 -15.31
N SER A 6 10.13 12.48 -14.44
CA SER A 6 11.25 12.58 -13.49
C SER A 6 11.31 11.38 -12.52
N VAL A 7 10.18 10.72 -12.27
CA VAL A 7 10.12 9.49 -11.47
C VAL A 7 10.95 8.36 -12.10
N LEU A 8 11.10 8.33 -13.42
CA LEU A 8 11.88 7.31 -14.12
C LEU A 8 13.39 7.46 -13.83
N ASP A 9 13.86 8.68 -13.60
CA ASP A 9 15.27 8.92 -13.28
C ASP A 9 15.67 8.36 -11.91
N ALA A 10 14.70 8.23 -10.99
CA ALA A 10 14.94 7.61 -9.70
C ALA A 10 15.40 6.14 -9.81
N PHE A 11 14.98 5.43 -10.86
CA PHE A 11 15.40 4.06 -11.11
C PHE A 11 16.88 3.92 -11.51
N LEU A 12 17.53 5.02 -11.87
CA LEU A 12 18.96 5.06 -12.19
C LEU A 12 19.84 5.34 -10.96
N LEU A 13 19.23 5.62 -9.80
CA LEU A 13 19.97 5.92 -8.58
C LEU A 13 20.60 4.65 -7.99
N PRO A 14 21.91 4.63 -7.71
CA PRO A 14 22.60 3.44 -7.15
C PRO A 14 22.07 3.02 -5.77
N SER A 15 21.48 3.96 -5.05
CA SER A 15 20.93 3.73 -3.70
C SER A 15 19.46 3.32 -3.69
N LEU A 16 18.81 3.19 -4.86
CA LEU A 16 17.40 2.84 -4.93
C LEU A 16 17.17 1.42 -4.41
N ILE A 17 16.25 1.30 -3.48
CA ILE A 17 15.73 0.02 -3.00
C ILE A 17 14.32 -0.13 -3.55
N LEU A 18 14.08 -1.19 -4.30
CA LEU A 18 12.76 -1.55 -4.81
C LEU A 18 12.18 -2.69 -3.98
N SER A 19 10.91 -2.62 -3.67
CA SER A 19 10.16 -3.71 -3.06
C SER A 19 8.78 -3.84 -3.71
N VAL A 20 8.21 -5.03 -3.65
CA VAL A 20 6.82 -5.24 -4.06
C VAL A 20 5.92 -4.75 -2.94
N LYS A 21 5.07 -3.76 -3.22
CA LYS A 21 4.04 -3.33 -2.28
C LYS A 21 2.80 -4.22 -2.46
N ILE A 22 2.46 -4.94 -1.41
CA ILE A 22 1.16 -5.62 -1.32
C ILE A 22 0.12 -4.57 -0.95
N ASP A 23 -0.89 -4.39 -1.78
CA ASP A 23 -1.89 -3.33 -1.65
C ASP A 23 -3.21 -3.86 -1.09
N GLY A 24 -3.74 -3.19 -0.11
CA GLY A 24 -5.00 -3.53 0.55
C GLY A 24 -5.80 -2.27 0.91
N ALA A 25 -6.91 -2.46 1.60
CA ALA A 25 -7.74 -1.36 2.07
C ALA A 25 -8.57 -1.79 3.30
N PRO A 26 -8.69 -0.92 4.31
CA PRO A 26 -8.08 0.39 4.49
C PRO A 26 -6.60 0.32 4.89
N SER A 27 -5.90 1.45 4.82
CA SER A 27 -4.56 1.59 5.38
C SER A 27 -4.64 1.86 6.87
N ILE A 28 -3.97 1.04 7.67
CA ILE A 28 -3.99 1.05 9.14
C ILE A 28 -2.65 1.52 9.67
N VAL A 29 -2.67 2.38 10.68
CA VAL A 29 -1.49 2.81 11.45
C VAL A 29 -1.64 2.28 12.89
N TRP A 30 -0.59 1.68 13.43
CA TRP A 30 -0.59 1.14 14.78
C TRP A 30 0.78 1.26 15.44
N GLY A 31 0.80 1.15 16.76
CA GLY A 31 2.03 1.20 17.56
C GLY A 31 1.82 1.81 18.93
N ARG A 32 2.88 2.36 19.53
CA ARG A 32 2.78 3.15 20.76
C ARG A 32 2.74 4.63 20.43
N ASN A 33 1.81 5.32 21.07
CA ASN A 33 1.74 6.77 21.02
C ASN A 33 2.89 7.36 21.86
N PRO A 34 3.82 8.09 21.24
CA PRO A 34 4.99 8.62 21.96
C PRO A 34 4.64 9.62 23.06
N ALA A 35 3.45 10.26 22.97
CA ALA A 35 3.01 11.23 23.98
C ALA A 35 2.58 10.58 25.32
N ASN A 36 2.08 9.36 25.31
CA ASN A 36 1.52 8.71 26.53
C ASN A 36 1.90 7.23 26.67
N ASN A 37 2.70 6.72 25.76
CA ASN A 37 3.17 5.32 25.74
C ASN A 37 2.06 4.25 25.66
N LYS A 38 0.83 4.63 25.29
CA LYS A 38 -0.29 3.70 25.11
C LYS A 38 -0.30 3.13 23.70
N GLN A 39 -0.71 1.87 23.57
CA GLN A 39 -1.01 1.29 22.25
C GLN A 39 -2.12 2.10 21.58
N PHE A 40 -2.01 2.25 20.27
CA PHE A 40 -3.05 2.87 19.47
C PHE A 40 -3.21 2.18 18.13
N VAL A 41 -4.38 2.38 17.54
CA VAL A 41 -4.69 2.09 16.15
C VAL A 41 -5.39 3.29 15.52
N GLY A 42 -5.33 3.37 14.18
CA GLY A 42 -6.07 4.36 13.42
C GLY A 42 -5.74 4.27 11.94
N THR A 43 -6.07 5.32 11.22
CA THR A 43 -5.66 5.53 9.83
C THR A 43 -4.59 6.63 9.78
N LYS A 44 -4.18 7.07 8.58
CA LYS A 44 -3.27 8.24 8.45
C LYS A 44 -3.78 9.51 9.17
N SER A 45 -5.05 9.55 9.58
CA SER A 45 -5.61 10.65 10.37
C SER A 45 -4.96 10.81 11.76
N VAL A 46 -4.20 9.82 12.23
CA VAL A 46 -3.39 9.94 13.47
C VAL A 46 -2.30 11.00 13.35
N PHE A 47 -1.89 11.36 12.15
CA PHE A 47 -0.89 12.37 11.84
C PHE A 47 -1.49 13.73 11.44
N ASN A 48 -2.81 13.87 11.47
CA ASN A 48 -3.47 15.12 11.07
C ASN A 48 -3.13 16.27 12.01
N LYS A 49 -3.02 17.48 11.45
CA LYS A 49 -2.72 18.70 12.24
C LYS A 49 -3.96 19.24 12.97
N LYS A 50 -5.16 19.15 12.37
CA LYS A 50 -6.40 19.74 12.91
C LYS A 50 -7.24 18.72 13.68
N LEU A 51 -7.65 17.63 13.03
CA LEU A 51 -8.48 16.59 13.63
C LEU A 51 -7.67 15.29 13.68
N ILE A 52 -7.10 15.02 14.84
CA ILE A 52 -6.30 13.81 15.09
C ILE A 52 -7.26 12.73 15.57
N LYS A 53 -7.16 11.54 14.95
CA LYS A 53 -7.98 10.37 15.30
C LYS A 53 -7.07 9.24 15.74
N ILE A 54 -6.64 9.26 17.00
CA ILE A 54 -5.86 8.21 17.64
C ILE A 54 -6.81 7.42 18.51
N CYS A 55 -6.88 6.10 18.34
CA CYS A 55 -7.76 5.23 19.12
C CYS A 55 -6.94 4.35 20.04
N HIS A 56 -7.08 4.56 21.33
CA HIS A 56 -6.50 3.76 22.40
C HIS A 56 -7.48 2.72 22.95
N SER A 57 -8.77 2.90 22.67
CA SER A 57 -9.86 2.06 23.16
C SER A 57 -10.95 1.91 22.09
N THR A 58 -11.92 1.04 22.39
CA THR A 58 -13.11 0.84 21.56
C THR A 58 -13.99 2.09 21.52
N GLU A 59 -14.09 2.83 22.61
CA GLU A 59 -14.83 4.09 22.71
C GLU A 59 -14.23 5.17 21.81
N ASP A 60 -12.90 5.22 21.71
CA ASP A 60 -12.22 6.13 20.75
C ASP A 60 -12.55 5.75 19.30
N ILE A 61 -12.59 4.45 19.00
CA ILE A 61 -12.96 3.97 17.67
C ILE A 61 -14.40 4.38 17.34
N ASP A 62 -15.34 4.17 18.26
CA ASP A 62 -16.75 4.54 18.09
C ASP A 62 -16.94 6.03 17.89
N LYS A 63 -16.15 6.85 18.58
CA LYS A 63 -16.17 8.31 18.45
C LYS A 63 -15.73 8.78 17.07
N PHE A 64 -14.77 8.11 16.44
CA PHE A 64 -14.11 8.62 15.24
C PHE A 64 -14.49 7.89 13.95
N TYR A 65 -14.99 6.66 14.03
CA TYR A 65 -15.17 5.80 12.87
C TYR A 65 -16.54 5.09 12.89
N THR A 66 -17.05 4.80 11.70
CA THR A 66 -18.33 4.10 11.50
C THR A 66 -18.18 3.00 10.44
N GLY A 67 -19.20 2.17 10.29
CA GLY A 67 -19.25 1.14 9.24
C GLY A 67 -18.15 0.11 9.32
N SER A 68 -17.73 -0.41 8.18
CA SER A 68 -16.73 -1.49 8.09
C SER A 68 -15.37 -1.10 8.68
N LEU A 69 -14.95 0.15 8.52
CA LEU A 69 -13.68 0.63 9.06
C LEU A 69 -13.65 0.54 10.58
N ARG A 70 -14.76 0.83 11.26
CA ARG A 70 -14.90 0.68 12.72
C ARG A 70 -14.63 -0.76 13.15
N HIS A 71 -15.26 -1.74 12.49
CA HIS A 71 -15.06 -3.16 12.77
C HIS A 71 -13.62 -3.62 12.52
N ILE A 72 -13.01 -3.17 11.43
CA ILE A 72 -11.62 -3.48 11.14
C ILE A 72 -10.70 -2.94 12.26
N LEU A 73 -10.92 -1.71 12.71
CA LEU A 73 -10.11 -1.10 13.78
C LEU A 73 -10.28 -1.81 15.12
N TYR A 74 -11.46 -2.37 15.43
CA TYR A 74 -11.65 -3.23 16.62
C TYR A 74 -10.74 -4.46 16.56
N HIS A 75 -10.73 -5.17 15.42
CA HIS A 75 -9.84 -6.30 15.23
C HIS A 75 -8.36 -5.89 15.31
N CYS A 76 -8.01 -4.75 14.70
CA CYS A 76 -6.64 -4.24 14.77
C CYS A 76 -6.22 -3.91 16.20
N LEU A 77 -7.07 -3.26 16.98
CA LEU A 77 -6.77 -2.93 18.38
C LEU A 77 -6.63 -4.20 19.26
N SER A 78 -7.42 -5.23 18.96
CA SER A 78 -7.43 -6.48 19.74
C SER A 78 -6.26 -7.42 19.40
N TYR A 79 -5.81 -7.42 18.14
CA TYR A 79 -4.90 -8.47 17.66
C TYR A 79 -3.53 -7.98 17.23
N LEU A 80 -3.37 -6.71 16.85
CA LEU A 80 -2.03 -6.19 16.53
C LEU A 80 -1.17 -6.15 17.80
N PRO A 81 0.10 -6.59 17.69
CA PRO A 81 0.97 -6.64 18.85
C PRO A 81 1.30 -5.23 19.34
N ILE A 82 1.48 -5.13 20.65
CA ILE A 82 2.05 -3.93 21.28
C ILE A 82 3.51 -3.84 20.86
N THR A 83 3.88 -2.74 20.23
CA THR A 83 5.25 -2.51 19.73
C THR A 83 5.69 -1.10 20.06
N ASN A 84 6.99 -0.92 20.27
CA ASN A 84 7.57 0.41 20.49
C ASN A 84 7.69 1.23 19.19
N ASN A 85 7.58 0.59 18.05
CA ASN A 85 7.60 1.22 16.75
C ASN A 85 6.18 1.61 16.31
N ILE A 86 6.12 2.54 15.36
CA ILE A 86 4.86 2.93 14.70
C ILE A 86 4.93 2.39 13.28
N TYR A 87 3.97 1.54 12.93
CA TYR A 87 3.88 0.92 11.64
C TYR A 87 2.64 1.37 10.88
N GLN A 88 2.72 1.27 9.56
CA GLN A 88 1.56 1.35 8.68
C GLN A 88 1.55 0.15 7.75
N GLY A 89 0.38 -0.42 7.56
CA GLY A 89 0.13 -1.49 6.61
C GLY A 89 -1.28 -1.42 6.07
N ASP A 90 -1.50 -2.13 4.99
CA ASP A 90 -2.81 -2.20 4.37
C ASP A 90 -3.54 -3.46 4.85
N PHE A 91 -4.80 -3.30 5.27
CA PHE A 91 -5.65 -4.42 5.67
C PHE A 91 -5.96 -5.29 4.44
N ILE A 92 -5.72 -6.59 4.56
CA ILE A 92 -5.97 -7.59 3.51
C ILE A 92 -7.28 -8.34 3.79
N GLY A 93 -7.52 -8.68 5.06
CA GLY A 93 -8.75 -9.36 5.48
C GLY A 93 -8.69 -9.88 6.91
N LEU A 94 -9.79 -10.48 7.33
CA LEU A 94 -9.84 -11.32 8.52
C LEU A 94 -9.48 -12.75 8.14
N GLY A 95 -8.88 -13.50 9.05
CA GLY A 95 -8.48 -14.88 8.81
C GLY A 95 -9.63 -15.82 8.44
N GLY A 96 -9.31 -17.07 8.19
CA GLY A 96 -10.27 -18.11 7.83
C GLY A 96 -10.46 -18.31 6.32
N ALA A 97 -9.67 -17.67 5.48
CA ALA A 97 -9.76 -17.80 4.03
C ALA A 97 -8.41 -18.11 3.38
N LYS A 98 -8.45 -18.59 2.15
CA LYS A 98 -7.30 -18.81 1.27
C LYS A 98 -7.13 -17.69 0.24
N ASN A 99 -8.24 -17.02 -0.12
CA ASN A 99 -8.27 -15.96 -1.10
C ASN A 99 -8.80 -14.68 -0.46
N TYR A 100 -8.13 -13.57 -0.72
CA TYR A 100 -8.49 -12.25 -0.20
C TYR A 100 -8.57 -11.25 -1.33
N ARG A 101 -9.62 -10.44 -1.34
CA ARG A 101 -9.81 -9.34 -2.31
C ARG A 101 -10.09 -8.04 -1.57
N PRO A 102 -9.06 -7.42 -0.97
CA PRO A 102 -9.24 -6.20 -0.18
C PRO A 102 -9.63 -4.97 -1.03
N ASN A 103 -9.34 -5.03 -2.32
CA ASN A 103 -9.69 -4.01 -3.32
C ASN A 103 -9.99 -4.67 -4.66
N THR A 104 -9.33 -4.31 -5.76
CA THR A 104 -9.47 -4.95 -7.08
C THR A 104 -8.52 -6.11 -7.30
N ILE A 105 -7.49 -6.24 -6.46
CA ILE A 105 -6.51 -7.32 -6.56
C ILE A 105 -6.98 -8.48 -5.69
N THR A 106 -6.91 -9.70 -6.23
CA THR A 106 -7.14 -10.94 -5.50
C THR A 106 -5.81 -11.58 -5.13
N TYR A 107 -5.56 -11.75 -3.84
CA TYR A 107 -4.41 -12.46 -3.30
C TYR A 107 -4.80 -13.91 -3.02
N LYS A 108 -4.07 -14.86 -3.62
CA LYS A 108 -4.30 -16.30 -3.49
C LYS A 108 -3.13 -16.93 -2.72
N PHE A 109 -3.39 -17.38 -1.53
CA PHE A 109 -2.40 -18.05 -0.69
C PHE A 109 -2.39 -19.57 -0.96
N PRO A 110 -1.26 -20.27 -0.74
CA PRO A 110 -1.18 -21.71 -0.92
C PRO A 110 -2.12 -22.46 0.04
N GLU A 111 -2.30 -21.94 1.26
CA GLU A 111 -3.14 -22.52 2.30
C GLU A 111 -4.08 -21.47 2.93
N GLN A 112 -5.08 -21.94 3.68
CA GLN A 112 -5.92 -21.07 4.47
C GLN A 112 -5.11 -20.38 5.56
N ILE A 113 -5.36 -19.09 5.79
CA ILE A 113 -4.72 -18.33 6.86
C ILE A 113 -5.61 -18.39 8.10
N ASP A 114 -5.15 -19.07 9.16
CA ASP A 114 -5.93 -19.24 10.39
C ASP A 114 -5.76 -18.09 11.39
N ALA A 115 -4.82 -17.20 11.19
CA ALA A 115 -4.67 -15.99 12.01
C ALA A 115 -5.95 -15.14 11.99
N LYS A 116 -6.18 -14.34 13.02
CA LYS A 116 -7.39 -13.50 13.15
C LYS A 116 -7.38 -12.29 12.21
N LEU A 117 -6.19 -11.79 11.88
CA LEU A 117 -5.97 -10.59 11.08
C LEU A 117 -4.90 -10.86 10.01
N VAL A 118 -5.16 -10.41 8.79
CA VAL A 118 -4.20 -10.43 7.69
C VAL A 118 -3.91 -9.00 7.27
N ILE A 119 -2.65 -8.57 7.37
CA ILE A 119 -2.22 -7.20 7.11
C ILE A 119 -0.89 -7.17 6.37
N ALA A 120 -0.72 -6.21 5.45
CA ALA A 120 0.48 -6.02 4.67
C ALA A 120 1.25 -4.77 5.15
N PRO A 121 2.19 -4.90 6.09
CA PRO A 121 2.98 -3.78 6.58
C PRO A 121 3.99 -3.33 5.51
N HIS A 122 4.17 -2.01 5.37
CA HIS A 122 5.07 -1.45 4.35
C HIS A 122 5.80 -0.17 4.77
N THR A 123 5.38 0.47 5.88
CA THR A 123 5.97 1.74 6.34
C THR A 123 6.19 1.69 7.83
N GLN A 124 7.32 2.25 8.26
CA GLN A 124 7.64 2.53 9.64
C GLN A 124 7.72 4.05 9.83
N TYR A 125 7.32 4.53 10.99
CA TYR A 125 7.39 5.93 11.35
C TYR A 125 8.32 6.14 12.54
N HIS A 126 9.09 7.22 12.46
CA HIS A 126 9.93 7.71 13.55
C HIS A 126 9.45 9.11 13.93
N THR A 127 9.38 9.40 15.22
CA THR A 127 9.04 10.74 15.71
C THR A 127 10.30 11.40 16.25
N GLN A 128 10.49 12.68 15.92
CA GLN A 128 11.58 13.49 16.47
C GLN A 128 11.24 14.03 17.87
N THR A 129 9.95 14.19 18.13
CA THR A 129 9.41 14.61 19.42
C THR A 129 8.41 13.56 19.91
N ASN A 130 7.89 13.72 21.11
CA ASN A 130 6.82 12.85 21.64
C ASN A 130 5.45 13.16 20.99
N ASN A 131 5.44 13.45 19.67
CA ASN A 131 4.23 13.84 18.96
C ASN A 131 4.11 13.12 17.60
N LEU A 132 2.99 12.47 17.38
CA LEU A 132 2.70 11.80 16.09
C LEU A 132 2.64 12.77 14.89
N ARG A 133 2.43 14.08 15.13
CA ARG A 133 2.41 15.09 14.04
C ARG A 133 3.77 15.27 13.37
N ASP A 134 4.84 14.93 14.07
CA ASP A 134 6.22 15.05 13.59
C ASP A 134 6.75 13.73 13.05
N ALA A 135 5.88 12.76 12.83
CA ALA A 135 6.25 11.45 12.36
C ALA A 135 6.79 11.50 10.93
N ILE A 136 7.99 10.97 10.76
CA ILE A 136 8.67 10.84 9.47
C ILE A 136 8.54 9.39 9.01
N ALA A 137 8.01 9.20 7.82
CA ALA A 137 7.82 7.89 7.21
C ALA A 137 9.13 7.39 6.60
N SER A 138 9.42 6.11 6.80
CA SER A 138 10.46 5.37 6.08
C SER A 138 9.91 4.03 5.59
N PRO A 139 10.46 3.47 4.51
CA PRO A 139 10.10 2.10 4.10
C PRO A 139 10.38 1.12 5.24
N LEU A 140 9.47 0.17 5.43
CA LEU A 140 9.70 -0.94 6.36
C LEU A 140 10.60 -1.98 5.66
N THR A 141 11.82 -2.09 6.14
CA THR A 141 12.82 -3.03 5.60
C THR A 141 12.93 -4.32 6.42
N ASN A 142 12.46 -4.29 7.67
CA ASN A 142 12.51 -5.44 8.55
C ASN A 142 11.28 -6.31 8.36
N THR A 143 11.48 -7.63 8.44
CA THR A 143 10.37 -8.58 8.44
C THR A 143 9.70 -8.58 9.80
N LEU A 144 8.37 -8.47 9.82
CA LEU A 144 7.55 -8.69 11.01
C LEU A 144 7.14 -10.16 11.04
N GLU A 145 7.29 -10.81 12.19
CA GLU A 145 6.95 -12.23 12.34
C GLU A 145 5.46 -12.41 12.55
N SER A 146 4.86 -13.28 11.74
CA SER A 146 3.46 -13.70 11.89
C SER A 146 3.29 -14.57 13.14
N ASN A 147 2.09 -14.53 13.71
CA ASN A 147 1.69 -15.35 14.87
C ASN A 147 0.25 -15.84 14.72
N SER A 148 -0.31 -16.48 15.73
CA SER A 148 -1.68 -16.99 15.71
C SER A 148 -2.77 -15.90 15.58
N PHE A 149 -2.44 -14.65 15.88
CA PHE A 149 -3.38 -13.54 15.80
C PHE A 149 -3.23 -12.73 14.53
N VAL A 150 -1.99 -12.55 14.04
CA VAL A 150 -1.69 -11.70 12.88
C VAL A 150 -0.82 -12.42 11.87
N HIS A 151 -1.29 -12.49 10.65
CA HIS A 151 -0.50 -12.91 9.51
C HIS A 151 -0.01 -11.67 8.73
N TYR A 152 1.30 -11.47 8.70
CA TYR A 152 1.92 -10.39 7.95
C TYR A 152 2.24 -10.82 6.53
N VAL A 153 1.66 -10.11 5.56
CA VAL A 153 1.96 -10.30 4.14
C VAL A 153 3.03 -9.31 3.75
N GLN A 154 4.26 -9.76 3.67
CA GLN A 154 5.41 -8.92 3.30
C GLN A 154 6.10 -9.48 2.06
N PRO A 155 6.61 -8.61 1.18
CA PRO A 155 7.40 -9.06 0.05
C PRO A 155 8.70 -9.70 0.55
N LYS A 156 9.05 -10.85 -0.02
CA LYS A 156 10.30 -11.55 0.30
C LYS A 156 11.50 -11.02 -0.52
N ALA A 157 11.27 -10.13 -1.48
CA ALA A 157 12.28 -9.64 -2.40
C ALA A 157 12.46 -8.14 -2.28
N TYR A 158 13.67 -7.72 -2.00
CA TYR A 158 14.16 -6.36 -2.14
C TYR A 158 15.25 -6.34 -3.19
N ILE A 159 15.15 -5.40 -4.12
CA ILE A 159 16.14 -5.21 -5.18
C ILE A 159 16.84 -3.89 -4.88
N ARG A 160 18.16 -3.93 -4.71
CA ARG A 160 18.98 -2.72 -4.81
C ARG A 160 19.27 -2.49 -6.28
N ALA A 161 18.80 -1.38 -6.81
CA ALA A 161 19.25 -0.89 -8.09
C ALA A 161 20.69 -0.40 -7.91
N GLY A 162 21.66 -1.21 -8.25
CA GLY A 162 23.08 -0.90 -8.20
C GLY A 162 23.75 -1.54 -9.38
N PHE A 163 24.52 -0.75 -10.11
CA PHE A 163 25.36 -1.24 -11.19
C PHE A 163 26.41 -2.20 -10.63
N GLY A 164 26.35 -3.41 -11.10
CA GLY A 164 27.49 -4.31 -11.06
C GLY A 164 27.60 -5.15 -9.81
N SER A 165 27.69 -6.39 -10.10
CA SER A 165 28.24 -7.49 -9.33
C SER A 165 27.28 -8.25 -8.39
N ASN A 166 27.12 -9.52 -8.73
CA ASN A 166 26.98 -10.65 -7.81
C ASN A 166 25.60 -10.90 -7.17
N TYR A 167 24.52 -10.60 -7.84
CA TYR A 167 23.25 -11.24 -7.53
C TYR A 167 22.88 -12.18 -8.69
N GLY A 168 22.76 -13.45 -8.34
CA GLY A 168 22.70 -14.56 -9.26
C GLY A 168 21.70 -14.47 -10.40
N GLU A 169 21.85 -15.34 -11.34
CA GLU A 169 21.29 -15.51 -12.69
C GLU A 169 19.79 -15.25 -12.94
N THR A 170 19.02 -14.77 -11.97
CA THR A 170 17.57 -14.53 -12.11
C THR A 170 17.18 -13.09 -12.46
N PHE A 171 18.13 -12.17 -12.68
CA PHE A 171 17.85 -10.74 -12.87
C PHE A 171 18.39 -10.14 -14.17
N ASP A 172 18.47 -10.89 -15.24
CA ASP A 172 18.83 -10.37 -16.58
C ASP A 172 17.89 -9.23 -17.07
N ALA A 173 16.68 -9.16 -16.54
CA ALA A 173 15.73 -8.09 -16.89
C ALA A 173 16.13 -6.68 -16.39
N PHE A 174 17.09 -6.57 -15.48
CA PHE A 174 17.54 -5.26 -14.94
C PHE A 174 18.83 -4.74 -15.59
N TYR A 175 19.49 -5.52 -16.41
CA TYR A 175 20.76 -5.14 -17.04
C TYR A 175 20.64 -3.95 -17.99
N ASP A 176 19.46 -3.64 -18.51
CA ASP A 176 19.23 -2.50 -19.37
C ASP A 176 18.18 -1.52 -18.83
N THR A 177 18.17 -1.28 -17.51
CA THR A 177 17.25 -0.30 -16.89
C THR A 177 17.33 1.05 -17.59
N LYS A 178 18.54 1.49 -17.98
CA LYS A 178 18.72 2.74 -18.71
C LYS A 178 18.05 2.68 -20.08
N GLY A 179 18.25 1.60 -20.83
CA GLY A 179 17.62 1.41 -22.14
C GLY A 179 16.09 1.42 -22.06
N TRP A 180 15.51 0.77 -21.05
CA TRP A 180 14.07 0.78 -20.80
C TRP A 180 13.55 2.18 -20.43
N ILE A 181 14.29 2.94 -19.62
CA ILE A 181 13.93 4.32 -19.27
C ILE A 181 14.01 5.23 -20.50
N ASP A 182 15.10 5.13 -21.27
CA ASP A 182 15.26 5.89 -22.51
C ASP A 182 14.18 5.53 -23.54
N TRP A 183 13.80 4.26 -23.64
CA TRP A 183 12.68 3.83 -24.46
C TRP A 183 11.35 4.43 -23.96
N ALA A 184 11.06 4.35 -22.66
CA ALA A 184 9.85 4.92 -22.07
C ALA A 184 9.77 6.43 -22.30
N LYS A 185 10.88 7.14 -22.16
CA LYS A 185 10.96 8.58 -22.47
C LYS A 185 10.70 8.88 -23.96
N ARG A 186 11.24 8.08 -24.87
CA ARG A 186 10.95 8.23 -26.31
C ARG A 186 9.47 7.98 -26.62
N VAL A 187 8.91 6.87 -26.09
CA VAL A 187 7.49 6.55 -26.31
C VAL A 187 6.60 7.65 -25.73
N SER A 188 6.97 8.24 -24.60
CA SER A 188 6.19 9.31 -23.98
C SER A 188 6.05 10.56 -24.85
N GLN A 189 6.98 10.79 -25.77
CA GLN A 189 6.91 11.89 -26.75
C GLN A 189 5.87 11.65 -27.86
N THR A 190 5.46 10.40 -28.05
CA THR A 190 4.50 9.99 -29.09
C THR A 190 3.08 9.83 -28.56
N VAL A 191 2.87 9.99 -27.25
CA VAL A 191 1.57 9.84 -26.60
C VAL A 191 1.10 11.17 -26.00
N GLN A 192 -0.20 11.37 -25.95
CA GLN A 192 -0.80 12.49 -25.26
C GLN A 192 -1.18 12.08 -23.85
N PHE A 193 -0.59 12.73 -22.85
CA PHE A 193 -0.96 12.50 -21.46
C PHE A 193 -2.32 13.13 -21.13
N VAL A 194 -3.00 12.53 -20.18
CA VAL A 194 -4.25 13.04 -19.65
C VAL A 194 -3.96 14.32 -18.85
N ASP A 195 -4.72 15.38 -19.10
CA ASP A 195 -4.59 16.62 -18.31
C ASP A 195 -4.95 16.39 -16.83
N ASP A 196 -4.46 17.28 -15.97
CA ASP A 196 -4.60 17.14 -14.52
C ASP A 196 -6.06 17.02 -14.05
N ASN A 197 -6.99 17.69 -14.71
CA ASN A 197 -8.41 17.65 -14.33
C ASN A 197 -9.04 16.30 -14.70
N LYS A 198 -8.73 15.78 -15.87
CA LYS A 198 -9.17 14.44 -16.30
C LYS A 198 -8.51 13.37 -15.44
N ALA A 199 -7.21 13.48 -15.12
CA ALA A 199 -6.50 12.57 -14.24
C ALA A 199 -7.13 12.53 -12.82
N LYS A 200 -7.50 13.69 -12.27
CA LYS A 200 -8.21 13.78 -10.99
C LYS A 200 -9.59 13.11 -11.05
N LYS A 201 -10.37 13.36 -12.09
CA LYS A 201 -11.68 12.71 -12.28
C LYS A 201 -11.54 11.19 -12.39
N LEU A 202 -10.60 10.72 -13.20
CA LEU A 202 -10.31 9.29 -13.35
C LEU A 202 -9.97 8.65 -12.01
N LYS A 203 -9.08 9.27 -11.24
CA LYS A 203 -8.69 8.79 -9.90
C LYS A 203 -9.88 8.76 -8.93
N ILE A 204 -10.73 9.78 -8.93
CA ILE A 204 -11.91 9.83 -8.05
C ILE A 204 -12.89 8.71 -8.42
N ASN A 205 -13.17 8.51 -9.71
CA ASN A 205 -14.08 7.49 -10.19
C ASN A 205 -13.57 6.08 -9.87
N LEU A 206 -12.28 5.80 -10.13
CA LEU A 206 -11.65 4.53 -9.77
C LEU A 206 -11.76 4.27 -8.27
N ASN A 207 -11.37 5.23 -7.43
CA ASN A 207 -11.43 5.08 -5.98
C ASN A 207 -12.85 4.87 -5.47
N TYR A 208 -13.85 5.53 -6.08
CA TYR A 208 -15.25 5.33 -5.74
C TYR A 208 -15.68 3.89 -6.05
N LEU A 209 -15.46 3.42 -7.27
CA LEU A 209 -15.82 2.06 -7.68
C LEU A 209 -15.15 1.00 -6.80
N LEU A 210 -13.87 1.19 -6.46
CA LEU A 210 -13.11 0.30 -5.58
C LEU A 210 -13.72 0.22 -4.18
N ARG A 211 -14.06 1.37 -3.59
CA ARG A 211 -14.64 1.43 -2.23
C ARG A 211 -16.02 0.81 -2.16
N GLU A 212 -16.80 0.97 -3.21
CA GLU A 212 -18.16 0.40 -3.32
C GLU A 212 -18.15 -1.09 -3.72
N GLY A 213 -16.99 -1.67 -3.96
CA GLY A 213 -16.88 -3.06 -4.44
C GLY A 213 -17.52 -3.28 -5.82
N LYS A 214 -17.68 -2.20 -6.59
CA LYS A 214 -18.31 -2.26 -7.92
C LYS A 214 -17.34 -2.75 -8.97
N ASP A 215 -17.88 -3.42 -9.99
CA ASP A 215 -17.10 -3.80 -11.14
C ASP A 215 -16.60 -2.58 -11.90
N ILE A 216 -15.31 -2.63 -12.26
CA ILE A 216 -14.70 -1.62 -13.11
C ILE A 216 -14.85 -2.08 -14.55
N LYS A 217 -15.63 -1.31 -15.32
CA LYS A 217 -15.83 -1.56 -16.74
C LYS A 217 -15.10 -0.48 -17.55
N PRO A 218 -14.42 -0.86 -18.65
CA PRO A 218 -13.65 0.08 -19.47
C PRO A 218 -14.48 1.25 -20.00
N ASP A 219 -15.71 1.00 -20.39
CA ASP A 219 -16.64 2.00 -20.94
C ASP A 219 -16.94 3.17 -19.98
N LEU A 220 -16.82 2.95 -18.65
CA LEU A 220 -16.98 4.00 -17.65
C LEU A 220 -15.91 5.10 -17.73
N PHE A 221 -14.83 4.86 -18.47
CA PHE A 221 -13.70 5.76 -18.65
C PHE A 221 -13.60 6.35 -20.05
N THR A 222 -14.59 6.10 -20.89
CA THR A 222 -14.67 6.68 -22.23
C THR A 222 -14.57 8.21 -22.17
N GLY A 223 -13.70 8.79 -22.96
CA GLY A 223 -13.42 10.23 -22.97
C GLY A 223 -12.50 10.73 -21.83
N LEU A 224 -12.12 9.86 -20.88
CA LEU A 224 -11.14 10.18 -19.83
C LEU A 224 -9.76 9.60 -20.13
N CYS A 225 -9.70 8.37 -20.65
CA CYS A 225 -8.46 7.71 -21.06
C CYS A 225 -8.75 6.68 -22.15
N ASP A 226 -7.68 6.08 -22.70
CA ASP A 226 -7.81 4.91 -23.57
C ASP A 226 -8.34 3.72 -22.75
N THR A 227 -9.52 3.21 -23.13
CA THR A 227 -10.19 2.11 -22.43
C THR A 227 -9.39 0.82 -22.46
N LYS A 228 -8.53 0.61 -23.49
CA LYS A 228 -7.64 -0.56 -23.57
C LYS A 228 -6.66 -0.65 -22.40
N LEU A 229 -6.25 0.48 -21.82
CA LEU A 229 -5.43 0.49 -20.61
C LEU A 229 -6.18 -0.09 -19.42
N ILE A 230 -7.47 0.19 -19.29
CA ILE A 230 -8.32 -0.35 -18.24
C ILE A 230 -8.55 -1.85 -18.47
N GLU A 231 -8.77 -2.27 -19.69
CA GLU A 231 -8.90 -3.69 -20.06
C GLU A 231 -7.65 -4.48 -19.68
N PHE A 232 -6.47 -3.98 -20.06
CA PHE A 232 -5.18 -4.60 -19.72
C PHE A 232 -5.00 -4.69 -18.21
N TRP A 233 -5.27 -3.62 -17.48
CA TRP A 233 -5.15 -3.60 -16.03
C TRP A 233 -6.10 -4.59 -15.35
N LEU A 234 -7.32 -4.79 -15.86
CA LEU A 234 -8.28 -5.75 -15.34
C LEU A 234 -7.85 -7.22 -15.54
N ILE A 235 -7.02 -7.51 -16.55
CA ILE A 235 -6.50 -8.86 -16.82
C ILE A 235 -5.47 -9.27 -15.77
N VAL A 236 -4.65 -8.34 -15.27
CA VAL A 236 -3.49 -8.63 -14.38
C VAL A 236 -3.81 -8.41 -12.89
N ARG A 237 -5.02 -8.66 -12.47
CA ARG A 237 -5.46 -8.36 -11.09
C ARG A 237 -5.33 -9.51 -10.08
N ASP A 238 -4.98 -10.69 -10.52
CA ASP A 238 -4.80 -11.86 -9.67
C ASP A 238 -3.32 -12.07 -9.35
N ILE A 239 -2.97 -12.07 -8.06
CA ILE A 239 -1.60 -12.29 -7.59
C ILE A 239 -1.57 -13.59 -6.79
N LYS A 240 -0.66 -14.50 -7.17
CA LYS A 240 -0.31 -15.69 -6.39
C LYS A 240 0.81 -15.31 -5.43
N LEU A 241 0.64 -15.60 -4.16
CA LEU A 241 1.59 -15.32 -3.09
C LEU A 241 2.24 -16.60 -2.57
#